data_658a90d1b1e217c7f91bc112129edfba
#
_entry.id   658a90d1b1e217c7f91bc112129edfba
#
_cell.length_a   1.000
_cell.length_b   1.000
_cell.length_c   1.000
_cell.angle_alpha   90.00
_cell.angle_beta   90.00
_cell.angle_gamma   90.00
#
_symmetry.space_group_name_H-M   'P 1'
#
loop_
_entity.id
_entity.type
_entity.pdbx_description
1 polymer ?
#
loop_
_entity_poly.entity_id
_entity_poly.type
_entity_poly.pdbx_seq_one_letter_code
_entity_poly.pdbx_strand_id
1 'polypeptide(L)'
;MSVETITPAAQSRTLTVVRIVYAARSQILLMDFELPAEHRMIRDTVREFCEEEIRPIAQEIEDEHRFPDEVFAELNDLDMMGVPVSEEYGGLGGDQLMYALVTEELGRVSGGIGLSYAAHTSLGAKPIDLFGTPEQKEEWLRPLAEGGEIGAWALTEPGSGSDASNMDTTAEYDADAGEYVLNGTKQFITNANVANSVLVKAVTDPDAGYGGISTFIVSPDTDDGFEVTTVWEKMGLNCSPTCEIQLDGLRIPEDRLLGEEGEGWTQTMKTLDGGRISIAALSVGLAQGAYEAAKEYAGEREQFGKPIAKFDAIRDKIVHMHRQTERARLLTQKAATTYDAGEPVTRESALAKLDASEAAREVAEEAVQTLGGYGYTTDFAPQRFYRDAKLMEIGEGTSEIQHVVLGRELGL
;
A
#
# COMPACT_ATOMS: atom_id res chain seq x y z
N MET A 1 -10.38 -50.29 -49.66
CA MET A 1 -10.52 -49.30 -48.59
C MET A 1 -10.96 -50.04 -47.33
N SER A 2 -10.03 -50.34 -46.46
CA SER A 2 -10.28 -51.04 -45.18
C SER A 2 -10.82 -50.10 -44.18
N VAL A 3 -12.01 -50.33 -43.66
CA VAL A 3 -12.59 -49.62 -42.53
C VAL A 3 -11.99 -50.22 -41.26
N GLU A 4 -11.09 -49.51 -40.57
CA GLU A 4 -10.61 -49.91 -39.24
C GLU A 4 -11.73 -49.75 -38.23
N THR A 5 -12.17 -50.86 -37.69
CA THR A 5 -13.15 -50.94 -36.60
C THR A 5 -12.47 -50.55 -35.29
N ILE A 6 -12.85 -49.39 -34.74
CA ILE A 6 -12.39 -48.91 -33.45
C ILE A 6 -12.92 -49.84 -32.34
N THR A 7 -12.04 -50.44 -31.55
CA THR A 7 -12.38 -51.39 -30.50
C THR A 7 -13.21 -50.76 -29.36
N PRO A 8 -14.12 -51.47 -28.67
CA PRO A 8 -14.97 -50.95 -27.60
C PRO A 8 -14.21 -50.27 -26.44
N ALA A 9 -12.96 -50.68 -26.17
CA ALA A 9 -12.10 -50.09 -25.14
C ALA A 9 -11.61 -48.68 -25.50
N ALA A 10 -11.42 -48.38 -26.81
CA ALA A 10 -11.03 -47.05 -27.26
C ALA A 10 -12.22 -46.05 -27.16
N GLN A 11 -13.43 -46.54 -27.49
CA GLN A 11 -14.65 -45.74 -27.34
C GLN A 11 -14.97 -45.40 -25.86
N SER A 12 -14.72 -46.32 -24.92
CA SER A 12 -14.90 -46.09 -23.48
C SER A 12 -13.93 -45.04 -22.94
N ARG A 13 -12.65 -45.05 -23.35
CA ARG A 13 -11.65 -44.06 -22.96
C ARG A 13 -11.96 -42.66 -23.52
N THR A 14 -12.40 -42.58 -24.77
CA THR A 14 -12.78 -41.30 -25.41
C THR A 14 -14.02 -40.71 -24.72
N LEU A 15 -15.01 -41.50 -24.37
CA LEU A 15 -16.20 -41.04 -23.64
C LEU A 15 -15.88 -40.62 -22.20
N THR A 16 -14.90 -41.25 -21.56
CA THR A 16 -14.44 -40.88 -20.22
C THR A 16 -13.69 -39.55 -20.24
N VAL A 17 -12.80 -39.34 -21.19
CA VAL A 17 -12.06 -38.06 -21.38
C VAL A 17 -13.04 -36.91 -21.71
N VAL A 18 -14.00 -37.16 -22.61
CA VAL A 18 -15.04 -36.18 -22.96
C VAL A 18 -15.92 -35.85 -21.76
N ARG A 19 -16.28 -36.81 -20.91
CA ARG A 19 -17.03 -36.59 -19.68
C ARG A 19 -16.21 -35.82 -18.64
N ILE A 20 -14.90 -36.09 -18.50
CA ILE A 20 -14.00 -35.33 -17.62
C ILE A 20 -13.85 -33.88 -18.12
N VAL A 21 -13.70 -33.69 -19.42
CA VAL A 21 -13.62 -32.34 -20.02
C VAL A 21 -14.96 -31.59 -19.89
N TYR A 22 -16.12 -32.27 -19.99
CA TYR A 22 -17.43 -31.64 -19.80
C TYR A 22 -17.74 -31.38 -18.30
N ALA A 23 -17.32 -32.27 -17.40
CA ALA A 23 -17.41 -32.02 -15.96
C ALA A 23 -16.46 -30.92 -15.50
N ALA A 24 -15.26 -30.84 -16.06
CA ALA A 24 -14.33 -29.73 -15.86
C ALA A 24 -14.84 -28.42 -16.51
N ARG A 25 -15.63 -28.45 -17.59
CA ARG A 25 -16.26 -27.27 -18.17
C ARG A 25 -17.40 -26.70 -17.31
N SER A 26 -18.08 -27.51 -16.50
CA SER A 26 -19.03 -26.99 -15.50
C SER A 26 -18.35 -26.43 -14.24
N GLN A 27 -17.03 -26.59 -14.11
CA GLN A 27 -16.12 -25.96 -13.14
C GLN A 27 -15.03 -25.14 -13.84
N ILE A 28 -15.22 -24.71 -15.09
CA ILE A 28 -14.45 -23.60 -15.62
C ILE A 28 -14.95 -22.41 -14.79
N LEU A 29 -14.22 -22.06 -13.73
CA LEU A 29 -14.17 -20.73 -13.21
C LEU A 29 -13.90 -19.82 -14.41
N LEU A 30 -14.95 -19.27 -14.98
CA LEU A 30 -14.83 -18.12 -15.87
C LEU A 30 -14.06 -17.12 -15.06
N MET A 31 -12.88 -16.69 -15.51
CA MET A 31 -12.21 -15.54 -14.91
C MET A 31 -13.23 -14.41 -14.96
N ASP A 32 -13.82 -14.10 -13.80
CA ASP A 32 -14.71 -12.98 -13.66
C ASP A 32 -13.84 -11.77 -13.30
N PHE A 33 -13.81 -10.78 -14.17
CA PHE A 33 -13.10 -9.52 -13.94
C PHE A 33 -14.00 -8.48 -13.27
N GLU A 34 -15.28 -8.81 -13.04
CA GLU A 34 -16.21 -7.96 -12.31
C GLU A 34 -15.95 -8.08 -10.82
N LEU A 35 -15.86 -6.94 -10.15
CA LEU A 35 -15.75 -6.92 -8.68
C LEU A 35 -17.00 -7.58 -8.05
N PRO A 36 -16.84 -8.37 -6.98
CA PRO A 36 -17.96 -8.84 -6.17
C PRO A 36 -18.85 -7.68 -5.68
N ALA A 37 -20.10 -7.97 -5.32
CA ALA A 37 -21.04 -6.91 -4.93
C ALA A 37 -20.59 -6.12 -3.71
N GLU A 38 -20.01 -6.80 -2.71
CA GLU A 38 -19.49 -6.19 -1.47
C GLU A 38 -18.30 -5.27 -1.77
N HIS A 39 -17.36 -5.69 -2.60
CA HIS A 39 -16.22 -4.87 -3.04
C HIS A 39 -16.67 -3.62 -3.81
N ARG A 40 -17.69 -3.75 -4.66
CA ARG A 40 -18.28 -2.58 -5.35
C ARG A 40 -18.89 -1.60 -4.37
N MET A 41 -19.63 -2.11 -3.38
CA MET A 41 -20.27 -1.28 -2.36
C MET A 41 -19.25 -0.48 -1.56
N ILE A 42 -18.19 -1.11 -1.07
CA ILE A 42 -17.09 -0.43 -0.35
C ILE A 42 -16.44 0.63 -1.23
N ARG A 43 -16.04 0.26 -2.45
CA ARG A 43 -15.44 1.22 -3.40
C ARG A 43 -16.35 2.42 -3.63
N ASP A 44 -17.63 2.19 -3.88
CA ASP A 44 -18.58 3.26 -4.22
C ASP A 44 -18.85 4.17 -3.01
N THR A 45 -18.90 3.61 -1.78
CA THR A 45 -18.99 4.36 -0.51
C THR A 45 -17.78 5.26 -0.30
N VAL A 46 -16.56 4.69 -0.42
CA VAL A 46 -15.32 5.48 -0.24
C VAL A 46 -15.17 6.51 -1.36
N ARG A 47 -15.59 6.20 -2.58
CA ARG A 47 -15.60 7.17 -3.68
C ARG A 47 -16.47 8.37 -3.38
N GLU A 48 -17.72 8.16 -2.90
CA GLU A 48 -18.63 9.23 -2.50
C GLU A 48 -18.01 10.09 -1.40
N PHE A 49 -17.50 9.47 -0.35
CA PHE A 49 -16.76 10.14 0.72
C PHE A 49 -15.58 10.98 0.19
N CYS A 50 -14.76 10.43 -0.69
CA CYS A 50 -13.63 11.14 -1.29
C CYS A 50 -14.05 12.38 -2.09
N GLU A 51 -15.19 12.32 -2.81
CA GLU A 51 -15.68 13.46 -3.58
C GLU A 51 -16.25 14.56 -2.69
N GLU A 52 -16.98 14.17 -1.63
CA GLU A 52 -17.71 15.11 -0.78
C GLU A 52 -16.79 15.76 0.27
N GLU A 53 -15.91 14.99 0.90
CA GLU A 53 -15.13 15.44 2.07
C GLU A 53 -13.65 15.71 1.76
N ILE A 54 -13.02 14.90 0.90
CA ILE A 54 -11.57 15.04 0.66
C ILE A 54 -11.28 16.00 -0.51
N ARG A 55 -11.98 15.86 -1.64
CA ARG A 55 -11.70 16.68 -2.83
C ARG A 55 -11.73 18.18 -2.58
N PRO A 56 -12.67 18.74 -1.79
CA PRO A 56 -12.71 20.18 -1.52
C PRO A 56 -11.47 20.71 -0.77
N ILE A 57 -10.87 19.91 0.10
CA ILE A 57 -9.75 20.33 0.96
C ILE A 57 -8.38 19.81 0.50
N ALA A 58 -8.33 18.93 -0.50
CA ALA A 58 -7.11 18.19 -0.87
C ALA A 58 -5.92 19.09 -1.25
N GLN A 59 -6.14 20.25 -1.87
CA GLN A 59 -5.06 21.20 -2.18
C GLN A 59 -4.67 22.01 -0.95
N GLU A 60 -5.63 22.43 -0.13
CA GLU A 60 -5.38 23.20 1.10
C GLU A 60 -4.50 22.43 2.08
N ILE A 61 -4.87 21.18 2.43
CA ILE A 61 -4.09 20.34 3.37
C ILE A 61 -2.69 20.01 2.85
N GLU A 62 -2.52 19.89 1.51
CA GLU A 62 -1.22 19.69 0.90
C GLU A 62 -0.34 20.94 1.02
N ASP A 63 -0.89 22.14 0.77
CA ASP A 63 -0.17 23.41 0.83
C ASP A 63 0.15 23.81 2.27
N GLU A 64 -0.71 23.45 3.23
CA GLU A 64 -0.52 23.69 4.66
C GLU A 64 0.38 22.65 5.33
N HIS A 65 0.75 21.57 4.63
CA HIS A 65 1.49 20.42 5.18
C HIS A 65 0.79 19.86 6.43
N ARG A 66 -0.53 19.79 6.39
CA ARG A 66 -1.38 19.45 7.54
C ARG A 66 -1.90 18.03 7.42
N PHE A 67 -1.66 17.24 8.49
CA PHE A 67 -2.36 15.95 8.62
C PHE A 67 -3.85 16.21 8.89
N PRO A 68 -4.77 15.60 8.11
CA PRO A 68 -6.20 15.88 8.21
C PRO A 68 -6.88 14.94 9.22
N ASP A 69 -6.75 15.22 10.52
CA ASP A 69 -7.35 14.42 11.60
C ASP A 69 -8.85 14.20 11.38
N GLU A 70 -9.56 15.21 10.86
CA GLU A 70 -10.99 15.15 10.55
C GLU A 70 -11.33 14.07 9.53
N VAL A 71 -10.50 13.89 8.49
CA VAL A 71 -10.70 12.86 7.45
C VAL A 71 -10.52 11.46 8.03
N PHE A 72 -9.51 11.29 8.90
CA PHE A 72 -9.26 9.99 9.53
C PHE A 72 -10.36 9.64 10.55
N ALA A 73 -10.93 10.63 11.27
CA ALA A 73 -12.08 10.43 12.12
C ALA A 73 -13.31 9.96 11.33
N GLU A 74 -13.57 10.55 10.16
CA GLU A 74 -14.68 10.15 9.30
C GLU A 74 -14.46 8.79 8.62
N LEU A 75 -13.21 8.45 8.24
CA LEU A 75 -12.85 7.10 7.77
C LEU A 75 -13.10 6.05 8.86
N ASN A 76 -12.89 6.42 10.13
CA ASN A 76 -13.27 5.59 11.26
C ASN A 76 -14.78 5.40 11.36
N ASP A 77 -15.56 6.49 11.29
CA ASP A 77 -17.03 6.43 11.35
C ASP A 77 -17.64 5.56 10.21
N LEU A 78 -16.88 5.37 9.15
CA LEU A 78 -17.20 4.46 8.02
C LEU A 78 -16.64 3.05 8.17
N ASP A 79 -16.01 2.68 9.31
CA ASP A 79 -15.32 1.41 9.57
C ASP A 79 -14.16 1.12 8.59
N MET A 80 -13.55 2.15 7.97
CA MET A 80 -12.52 1.97 6.94
C MET A 80 -11.10 1.83 7.50
N MET A 81 -10.85 2.17 8.77
CA MET A 81 -9.50 2.12 9.36
C MET A 81 -8.97 0.69 9.52
N GLY A 82 -9.83 -0.27 9.79
CA GLY A 82 -9.53 -1.69 10.03
C GLY A 82 -10.02 -2.63 8.94
N VAL A 83 -10.09 -2.23 7.65
CA VAL A 83 -10.68 -3.06 6.58
C VAL A 83 -10.13 -4.50 6.57
N PRO A 84 -8.80 -4.78 6.56
CA PRO A 84 -8.29 -6.15 6.49
C PRO A 84 -8.03 -6.78 7.88
N VAL A 85 -8.56 -6.18 8.95
CA VAL A 85 -8.47 -6.69 10.31
C VAL A 85 -9.75 -7.45 10.65
N SER A 86 -9.65 -8.52 11.44
CA SER A 86 -10.81 -9.34 11.82
C SER A 86 -11.81 -8.55 12.68
N GLU A 87 -13.11 -8.90 12.58
CA GLU A 87 -14.18 -8.34 13.41
C GLU A 87 -13.93 -8.56 14.91
N GLU A 88 -13.20 -9.63 15.29
CA GLU A 88 -12.83 -9.91 16.67
C GLU A 88 -12.04 -8.76 17.31
N TYR A 89 -11.21 -8.07 16.51
CA TYR A 89 -10.37 -6.96 16.96
C TYR A 89 -10.84 -5.61 16.40
N GLY A 90 -12.13 -5.48 16.10
CA GLY A 90 -12.75 -4.21 15.74
C GLY A 90 -12.58 -3.81 14.28
N GLY A 91 -12.04 -4.68 13.42
CA GLY A 91 -11.95 -4.44 11.98
C GLY A 91 -13.21 -4.85 11.22
N LEU A 92 -13.21 -4.59 9.90
CA LEU A 92 -14.32 -4.94 9.02
C LEU A 92 -14.34 -6.44 8.61
N GLY A 93 -13.25 -7.18 8.83
CA GLY A 93 -13.11 -8.56 8.37
C GLY A 93 -13.01 -8.68 6.84
N GLY A 94 -12.66 -7.61 6.17
CA GLY A 94 -12.47 -7.55 4.72
C GLY A 94 -11.17 -8.20 4.25
N ASP A 95 -11.05 -8.34 2.93
CA ASP A 95 -9.88 -8.92 2.29
C ASP A 95 -8.89 -7.85 1.77
N GLN A 96 -7.76 -8.30 1.24
CA GLN A 96 -6.72 -7.42 0.69
C GLN A 96 -7.22 -6.65 -0.55
N LEU A 97 -8.13 -7.23 -1.34
CA LEU A 97 -8.73 -6.55 -2.48
C LEU A 97 -9.63 -5.39 -2.02
N MET A 98 -10.44 -5.56 -0.98
CA MET A 98 -11.24 -4.47 -0.39
C MET A 98 -10.34 -3.33 0.09
N TYR A 99 -9.29 -3.66 0.84
CA TYR A 99 -8.30 -2.67 1.29
C TYR A 99 -7.61 -1.95 0.13
N ALA A 100 -7.23 -2.66 -0.93
CA ALA A 100 -6.66 -2.05 -2.13
C ALA A 100 -7.62 -1.08 -2.81
N LEU A 101 -8.93 -1.39 -2.87
CA LEU A 101 -9.94 -0.52 -3.44
C LEU A 101 -10.12 0.77 -2.63
N VAL A 102 -10.11 0.70 -1.30
CA VAL A 102 -10.14 1.89 -0.43
C VAL A 102 -8.91 2.76 -0.69
N THR A 103 -7.72 2.16 -0.70
CA THR A 103 -6.46 2.86 -0.95
C THR A 103 -6.42 3.52 -2.34
N GLU A 104 -6.95 2.86 -3.37
CA GLU A 104 -7.08 3.40 -4.73
C GLU A 104 -7.97 4.65 -4.75
N GLU A 105 -9.15 4.61 -4.11
CA GLU A 105 -10.08 5.75 -4.11
C GLU A 105 -9.53 6.95 -3.32
N LEU A 106 -8.87 6.73 -2.18
CA LEU A 106 -8.17 7.78 -1.44
C LEU A 106 -7.07 8.42 -2.30
N GLY A 107 -6.22 7.60 -2.93
CA GLY A 107 -5.16 8.05 -3.83
C GLY A 107 -5.64 8.80 -5.06
N ARG A 108 -6.83 8.48 -5.56
CA ARG A 108 -7.48 9.17 -6.71
C ARG A 108 -7.77 10.64 -6.41
N VAL A 109 -7.93 11.00 -5.15
CA VAL A 109 -8.22 12.38 -4.73
C VAL A 109 -7.05 13.01 -4.00
N SER A 110 -6.38 12.29 -3.10
CA SER A 110 -5.23 12.77 -2.34
C SER A 110 -4.20 11.66 -2.10
N GLY A 111 -3.05 11.79 -2.73
CA GLY A 111 -1.93 10.85 -2.52
C GLY A 111 -1.46 10.81 -1.08
N GLY A 112 -1.43 11.95 -0.39
CA GLY A 112 -0.96 12.03 1.01
C GLY A 112 -1.90 11.30 1.98
N ILE A 113 -3.23 11.50 1.86
CA ILE A 113 -4.20 10.76 2.67
C ILE A 113 -4.08 9.26 2.39
N GLY A 114 -4.03 8.87 1.10
CA GLY A 114 -3.86 7.47 0.71
C GLY A 114 -2.57 6.85 1.25
N LEU A 115 -1.45 7.61 1.30
CA LEU A 115 -0.19 7.12 1.86
C LEU A 115 -0.25 6.94 3.38
N SER A 116 -0.80 7.92 4.12
CA SER A 116 -0.96 7.81 5.58
C SER A 116 -1.88 6.66 5.96
N TYR A 117 -2.98 6.48 5.24
CA TYR A 117 -3.89 5.35 5.40
C TYR A 117 -3.20 4.01 5.10
N ALA A 118 -2.45 3.93 3.98
CA ALA A 118 -1.72 2.72 3.61
C ALA A 118 -0.67 2.34 4.67
N ALA A 119 0.11 3.32 5.16
CA ALA A 119 1.11 3.10 6.20
C ALA A 119 0.48 2.67 7.53
N HIS A 120 -0.62 3.30 7.94
CA HIS A 120 -1.38 2.89 9.12
C HIS A 120 -1.84 1.43 9.02
N THR A 121 -2.56 1.08 7.95
CA THR A 121 -3.22 -0.22 7.84
C THR A 121 -2.23 -1.34 7.55
N SER A 122 -1.35 -1.20 6.51
CA SER A 122 -0.48 -2.29 6.08
C SER A 122 0.79 -2.43 6.91
N LEU A 123 1.30 -1.34 7.48
CA LEU A 123 2.59 -1.32 8.18
C LEU A 123 2.43 -1.17 9.70
N GLY A 124 1.44 -0.39 10.16
CA GLY A 124 1.15 -0.21 11.59
C GLY A 124 0.28 -1.33 12.17
N ALA A 125 -0.91 -1.55 11.61
CA ALA A 125 -1.90 -2.49 12.14
C ALA A 125 -1.65 -3.95 11.72
N LYS A 126 -1.45 -4.20 10.42
CA LYS A 126 -1.36 -5.56 9.87
C LYS A 126 -0.26 -6.44 10.49
N PRO A 127 0.95 -5.95 10.81
CA PRO A 127 1.94 -6.78 11.49
C PRO A 127 1.50 -7.23 12.88
N ILE A 128 0.77 -6.41 13.64
CA ILE A 128 0.21 -6.81 14.94
C ILE A 128 -0.84 -7.90 14.72
N ASP A 129 -1.70 -7.77 13.71
CA ASP A 129 -2.67 -8.79 13.32
C ASP A 129 -2.00 -10.13 12.97
N LEU A 130 -0.90 -10.11 12.23
CA LEU A 130 -0.20 -11.31 11.77
C LEU A 130 0.64 -12.00 12.84
N PHE A 131 1.27 -11.24 13.74
CA PHE A 131 2.34 -11.74 14.61
C PHE A 131 2.09 -11.49 16.10
N GLY A 132 1.11 -10.65 16.46
CA GLY A 132 0.80 -10.33 17.85
C GLY A 132 0.12 -11.45 18.61
N THR A 133 0.37 -11.51 19.91
CA THR A 133 -0.41 -12.34 20.85
C THR A 133 -1.84 -11.82 20.95
N PRO A 134 -2.80 -12.61 21.46
CA PRO A 134 -4.16 -12.11 21.71
C PRO A 134 -4.19 -10.83 22.57
N GLU A 135 -3.31 -10.76 23.58
CA GLU A 135 -3.20 -9.61 24.47
C GLU A 135 -2.69 -8.38 23.71
N GLN A 136 -1.64 -8.55 22.91
CA GLN A 136 -1.11 -7.46 22.06
C GLN A 136 -2.13 -6.98 21.02
N LYS A 137 -2.92 -7.89 20.45
CA LYS A 137 -4.00 -7.52 19.51
C LYS A 137 -5.11 -6.74 20.21
N GLU A 138 -5.49 -7.14 21.42
CA GLU A 138 -6.51 -6.41 22.18
C GLU A 138 -6.02 -5.00 22.58
N GLU A 139 -4.77 -4.89 23.02
CA GLU A 139 -4.20 -3.63 23.51
C GLU A 139 -3.80 -2.66 22.38
N TRP A 140 -3.20 -3.17 21.28
CA TRP A 140 -2.58 -2.35 20.26
C TRP A 140 -3.29 -2.40 18.90
N LEU A 141 -3.86 -3.54 18.49
CA LEU A 141 -4.52 -3.66 17.20
C LEU A 141 -5.94 -3.10 17.22
N ARG A 142 -6.71 -3.39 18.30
CA ARG A 142 -8.10 -2.94 18.40
C ARG A 142 -8.24 -1.43 18.27
N PRO A 143 -7.48 -0.57 19.01
CA PRO A 143 -7.61 0.87 18.87
C PRO A 143 -7.26 1.38 17.46
N LEU A 144 -6.30 0.74 16.79
CA LEU A 144 -5.95 1.05 15.40
C LEU A 144 -7.07 0.66 14.43
N ALA A 145 -7.69 -0.50 14.63
CA ALA A 145 -8.74 -1.01 13.74
C ALA A 145 -10.08 -0.29 13.93
N GLU A 146 -10.43 0.06 15.17
CA GLU A 146 -11.59 0.89 15.50
C GLU A 146 -11.38 2.38 15.18
N GLY A 147 -10.15 2.79 14.80
CA GLY A 147 -9.81 4.11 14.25
C GLY A 147 -9.70 5.24 15.26
N GLY A 148 -9.52 4.95 16.55
CA GLY A 148 -9.18 5.95 17.57
C GLY A 148 -7.71 6.35 17.55
N GLU A 149 -6.86 5.54 16.90
CA GLU A 149 -5.40 5.65 16.93
C GLU A 149 -4.79 5.45 15.53
N ILE A 150 -3.58 5.98 15.36
CA ILE A 150 -2.78 5.84 14.13
C ILE A 150 -1.54 5.00 14.41
N GLY A 151 -1.27 4.05 13.50
CA GLY A 151 -0.07 3.22 13.52
C GLY A 151 1.02 3.72 12.56
N ALA A 152 2.28 3.45 12.92
CA ALA A 152 3.46 3.70 12.10
C ALA A 152 4.45 2.54 12.13
N TRP A 153 5.44 2.55 11.22
CA TRP A 153 6.44 1.50 11.11
C TRP A 153 7.82 2.07 10.84
N ALA A 154 8.76 1.77 11.72
CA ALA A 154 10.09 2.34 11.75
C ALA A 154 11.15 1.27 11.40
N LEU A 155 11.49 1.17 10.11
CA LEU A 155 12.51 0.28 9.56
C LEU A 155 13.76 1.05 9.13
N THR A 156 13.57 2.02 8.22
CA THR A 156 14.62 2.75 7.51
C THR A 156 15.46 3.61 8.46
N GLU A 157 16.77 3.66 8.19
CA GLU A 157 17.73 4.50 8.91
C GLU A 157 18.51 5.41 7.97
N PRO A 158 19.22 6.45 8.47
CA PRO A 158 20.05 7.31 7.64
C PRO A 158 21.10 6.54 6.81
N GLY A 159 21.63 5.44 7.34
CA GLY A 159 22.63 4.58 6.69
C GLY A 159 22.04 3.36 5.95
N SER A 160 20.76 3.04 6.15
CA SER A 160 20.17 1.76 5.76
C SER A 160 18.75 1.94 5.19
N GLY A 161 18.65 2.11 3.88
CA GLY A 161 17.37 2.19 3.13
C GLY A 161 17.10 0.90 2.38
N SER A 162 17.62 0.77 1.15
CA SER A 162 17.46 -0.46 0.33
C SER A 162 18.16 -1.68 0.95
N ASP A 163 19.25 -1.48 1.68
CA ASP A 163 19.92 -2.49 2.49
C ASP A 163 19.39 -2.49 3.94
N ALA A 164 18.06 -2.65 4.07
CA ALA A 164 17.35 -2.45 5.33
C ALA A 164 17.74 -3.43 6.44
N SER A 165 18.35 -4.56 6.10
CA SER A 165 18.87 -5.52 7.09
C SER A 165 20.17 -5.10 7.76
N ASN A 166 20.86 -4.12 7.19
CA ASN A 166 22.12 -3.58 7.72
C ASN A 166 21.83 -2.31 8.55
N MET A 167 20.93 -2.45 9.52
CA MET A 167 20.54 -1.36 10.43
C MET A 167 21.47 -1.24 11.62
N ASP A 168 21.61 -0.01 12.15
CA ASP A 168 22.44 0.33 13.30
C ASP A 168 21.65 0.41 14.62
N THR A 169 20.32 0.53 14.57
CA THR A 169 19.47 0.58 15.79
C THR A 169 19.59 -0.74 16.55
N THR A 170 19.93 -0.66 17.84
CA THR A 170 20.09 -1.81 18.74
C THR A 170 18.96 -1.90 19.76
N ALA A 171 18.74 -3.12 20.28
CA ALA A 171 17.88 -3.40 21.43
C ALA A 171 18.60 -4.38 22.36
N GLU A 172 19.05 -3.90 23.51
CA GLU A 172 19.76 -4.70 24.52
C GLU A 172 18.80 -5.11 25.63
N TYR A 173 18.77 -6.41 25.97
CA TYR A 173 17.90 -6.93 27.04
C TYR A 173 18.49 -6.70 28.42
N ASP A 174 17.79 -5.96 29.27
CA ASP A 174 18.09 -5.76 30.68
C ASP A 174 17.35 -6.82 31.53
N ALA A 175 18.02 -7.92 31.83
CA ALA A 175 17.44 -9.06 32.54
C ALA A 175 17.03 -8.74 33.98
N ASP A 176 17.59 -7.71 34.60
CA ASP A 176 17.22 -7.32 35.96
C ASP A 176 15.89 -6.53 35.98
N ALA A 177 15.59 -5.84 34.90
CA ALA A 177 14.36 -5.06 34.71
C ALA A 177 13.28 -5.82 33.93
N GLY A 178 13.63 -6.80 33.11
CA GLY A 178 12.72 -7.48 32.19
C GLY A 178 12.31 -6.58 31.01
N GLU A 179 13.23 -5.77 30.53
CA GLU A 179 13.00 -4.74 29.52
C GLU A 179 14.09 -4.77 28.43
N TYR A 180 13.73 -4.33 27.22
CA TYR A 180 14.68 -3.99 26.18
C TYR A 180 15.01 -2.50 26.20
N VAL A 181 16.28 -2.15 25.97
CA VAL A 181 16.76 -0.77 25.86
C VAL A 181 17.13 -0.49 24.41
N LEU A 182 16.34 0.34 23.74
CA LEU A 182 16.50 0.66 22.33
C LEU A 182 17.32 1.96 22.16
N ASN A 183 18.29 1.92 21.24
CA ASN A 183 19.11 3.08 20.85
C ASN A 183 19.28 3.13 19.35
N GLY A 184 19.07 4.31 18.73
CA GLY A 184 19.27 4.49 17.29
C GLY A 184 18.46 5.63 16.70
N THR A 185 18.54 5.78 15.36
CA THR A 185 17.81 6.79 14.61
C THR A 185 17.08 6.13 13.46
N LYS A 186 15.78 6.40 13.34
CA LYS A 186 14.96 5.95 12.19
C LYS A 186 14.56 7.13 11.33
N GLN A 187 14.53 6.93 10.01
CA GLN A 187 14.34 7.99 9.04
C GLN A 187 13.23 7.66 8.04
N PHE A 188 12.54 8.69 7.57
CA PHE A 188 11.42 8.61 6.62
C PHE A 188 10.23 7.80 7.15
N ILE A 189 9.92 7.94 8.43
CA ILE A 189 8.84 7.21 9.09
C ILE A 189 7.52 7.97 8.90
N THR A 190 6.65 7.41 8.07
CA THR A 190 5.30 7.95 7.80
C THR A 190 4.46 7.88 9.08
N ASN A 191 3.72 8.93 9.37
CA ASN A 191 2.81 9.10 10.51
C ASN A 191 3.47 9.19 11.89
N ALA A 192 4.80 9.10 12.06
CA ALA A 192 5.42 8.96 13.38
C ALA A 192 5.11 10.09 14.37
N ASN A 193 4.79 11.30 13.90
CA ASN A 193 4.44 12.45 14.74
C ASN A 193 2.95 12.51 15.14
N VAL A 194 2.13 11.65 14.56
CA VAL A 194 0.69 11.53 14.86
C VAL A 194 0.32 10.11 15.30
N ALA A 195 1.30 9.18 15.33
CA ALA A 195 1.08 7.80 15.67
C ALA A 195 0.95 7.59 17.18
N ASN A 196 0.02 6.73 17.59
CA ASN A 196 -0.13 6.25 18.97
C ASN A 196 0.70 4.97 19.19
N SER A 197 0.96 4.21 18.13
CA SER A 197 1.88 3.08 18.16
C SER A 197 2.82 3.07 16.97
N VAL A 198 4.11 2.75 17.23
CA VAL A 198 5.17 2.63 16.22
C VAL A 198 5.83 1.27 16.32
N LEU A 199 5.81 0.49 15.24
CA LEU A 199 6.53 -0.77 15.17
C LEU A 199 8.00 -0.52 14.81
N VAL A 200 8.90 -0.65 15.78
CA VAL A 200 10.33 -0.37 15.62
C VAL A 200 11.11 -1.65 15.39
N LYS A 201 11.92 -1.69 14.32
CA LYS A 201 12.90 -2.76 14.06
C LYS A 201 14.25 -2.40 14.69
N ALA A 202 14.83 -3.34 15.44
CA ALA A 202 16.14 -3.17 16.07
C ALA A 202 16.92 -4.49 16.09
N VAL A 203 18.25 -4.39 16.18
CA VAL A 203 19.15 -5.53 16.29
C VAL A 203 19.23 -5.96 17.75
N THR A 204 18.82 -7.20 18.05
CA THR A 204 18.95 -7.85 19.35
C THR A 204 20.18 -8.76 19.42
N ASP A 205 20.61 -9.35 18.28
CA ASP A 205 21.83 -10.17 18.18
C ASP A 205 22.63 -9.79 16.92
N PRO A 206 23.71 -9.00 17.05
CA PRO A 206 24.50 -8.55 15.90
C PRO A 206 25.25 -9.69 15.18
N ASP A 207 25.44 -10.85 15.81
CA ASP A 207 26.15 -11.98 15.23
C ASP A 207 25.24 -12.92 14.43
N ALA A 208 23.91 -12.80 14.59
CA ALA A 208 22.93 -13.68 13.95
C ALA A 208 22.46 -13.20 12.54
N GLY A 209 22.93 -12.07 12.04
CA GLY A 209 22.54 -11.50 10.74
C GLY A 209 21.03 -11.24 10.67
N TYR A 210 20.32 -11.78 9.66
CA TYR A 210 18.87 -11.60 9.54
C TYR A 210 18.07 -12.14 10.75
N GLY A 211 18.60 -13.17 11.43
CA GLY A 211 17.99 -13.73 12.64
C GLY A 211 18.25 -12.92 13.91
N GLY A 212 18.99 -11.83 13.82
CA GLY A 212 19.27 -10.95 14.95
C GLY A 212 18.41 -9.70 14.99
N ILE A 213 17.41 -9.57 14.10
CA ILE A 213 16.50 -8.42 14.05
C ILE A 213 15.18 -8.77 14.70
N SER A 214 14.70 -7.90 15.59
CA SER A 214 13.44 -8.04 16.32
C SER A 214 12.53 -6.84 16.08
N THR A 215 11.24 -6.98 16.45
CA THR A 215 10.24 -5.92 16.32
C THR A 215 9.66 -5.58 17.67
N PHE A 216 9.56 -4.29 17.97
CA PHE A 216 9.03 -3.78 19.23
C PHE A 216 7.83 -2.86 18.97
N ILE A 217 6.80 -2.96 19.83
CA ILE A 217 5.67 -2.04 19.86
C ILE A 217 6.03 -0.88 20.79
N VAL A 218 6.12 0.32 20.24
CA VAL A 218 6.49 1.54 20.96
C VAL A 218 5.30 2.50 20.97
N SER A 219 5.01 3.08 22.13
CA SER A 219 4.03 4.16 22.31
C SER A 219 4.73 5.51 22.42
N PRO A 220 4.69 6.38 21.40
CA PRO A 220 5.31 7.70 21.45
C PRO A 220 4.87 8.57 22.61
N ASP A 221 3.62 8.39 23.07
CA ASP A 221 3.01 9.20 24.12
C ASP A 221 3.45 8.82 25.54
N THR A 222 3.86 7.56 25.75
CA THR A 222 4.11 7.02 27.10
C THR A 222 5.52 6.54 27.33
N ASP A 223 6.28 6.24 26.26
CA ASP A 223 7.60 5.67 26.37
C ASP A 223 8.69 6.74 26.31
N ASP A 224 9.33 6.97 27.47
CA ASP A 224 10.43 7.94 27.58
C ASP A 224 11.62 7.53 26.69
N GLY A 225 12.20 8.48 25.94
CA GLY A 225 13.34 8.22 25.04
C GLY A 225 12.94 8.07 23.57
N PHE A 226 11.66 8.23 23.23
CA PHE A 226 11.20 8.40 21.85
C PHE A 226 11.06 9.89 21.53
N GLU A 227 11.70 10.37 20.46
CA GLU A 227 11.62 11.78 20.05
C GLU A 227 11.49 11.88 18.53
N VAL A 228 10.51 12.65 18.04
CA VAL A 228 10.43 13.08 16.64
C VAL A 228 11.34 14.29 16.46
N THR A 229 12.49 14.10 15.83
CA THR A 229 13.51 15.15 15.65
C THR A 229 13.26 16.02 14.44
N THR A 230 12.63 15.48 13.41
CA THR A 230 12.37 16.19 12.16
C THR A 230 11.07 15.69 11.52
N VAL A 231 10.25 16.62 11.03
CA VAL A 231 9.19 16.34 10.06
C VAL A 231 9.67 16.91 8.71
N TRP A 232 9.87 16.03 7.72
CA TRP A 232 10.49 16.41 6.46
C TRP A 232 9.53 17.19 5.55
N GLU A 233 10.00 18.32 5.02
CA GLU A 233 9.38 18.95 3.87
C GLU A 233 9.68 18.12 2.61
N LYS A 234 8.67 17.86 1.78
CA LYS A 234 8.80 16.96 0.64
C LYS A 234 8.37 17.61 -0.67
N MET A 235 8.72 17.00 -1.77
CA MET A 235 8.29 17.38 -3.10
C MET A 235 6.76 17.31 -3.27
N GLY A 236 6.12 16.32 -2.64
CA GLY A 236 4.68 16.06 -2.63
C GLY A 236 4.29 15.26 -1.40
N LEU A 237 3.00 14.85 -1.31
CA LEU A 237 2.46 14.09 -0.19
C LEU A 237 2.66 14.82 1.16
N ASN A 238 2.58 16.16 1.15
CA ASN A 238 2.94 16.95 2.33
C ASN A 238 1.91 16.85 3.46
N CYS A 239 0.65 16.53 3.14
CA CYS A 239 -0.36 16.23 4.16
C CYS A 239 -0.17 14.84 4.82
N SER A 240 0.78 14.01 4.34
CA SER A 240 1.23 12.79 4.99
C SER A 240 2.57 13.06 5.68
N PRO A 241 2.64 13.20 7.00
CA PRO A 241 3.89 13.51 7.67
C PRO A 241 4.90 12.37 7.52
N THR A 242 6.15 12.73 7.32
CA THR A 242 7.27 11.79 7.20
C THR A 242 8.37 12.26 8.12
N CYS A 243 8.77 11.43 9.09
CA CYS A 243 9.56 11.87 10.23
C CYS A 243 10.92 11.18 10.29
N GLU A 244 11.84 11.86 10.98
CA GLU A 244 13.00 11.25 11.62
C GLU A 244 12.69 11.10 13.11
N ILE A 245 13.02 9.93 13.68
CA ILE A 245 12.85 9.66 15.10
C ILE A 245 14.18 9.24 15.72
N GLN A 246 14.41 9.72 16.92
CA GLN A 246 15.55 9.35 17.76
C GLN A 246 15.05 8.44 18.89
N LEU A 247 15.78 7.36 19.14
CA LEU A 247 15.62 6.46 20.28
C LEU A 247 16.84 6.60 21.16
N ASP A 248 16.65 7.09 22.39
CA ASP A 248 17.75 7.35 23.33
C ASP A 248 17.46 6.70 24.68
N GLY A 249 17.99 5.48 24.86
CA GLY A 249 17.76 4.68 26.05
C GLY A 249 16.29 4.32 26.25
N LEU A 250 15.51 4.21 25.17
CA LEU A 250 14.10 3.88 25.20
C LEU A 250 13.88 2.48 25.78
N ARG A 251 13.13 2.40 26.89
CA ARG A 251 12.86 1.17 27.64
C ARG A 251 11.50 0.59 27.26
N ILE A 252 11.53 -0.65 26.76
CA ILE A 252 10.33 -1.37 26.30
C ILE A 252 10.21 -2.68 27.09
N PRO A 253 9.10 -2.93 27.81
CA PRO A 253 8.81 -4.18 28.46
C PRO A 253 8.86 -5.39 27.50
N GLU A 254 9.31 -6.55 27.99
CA GLU A 254 9.47 -7.74 27.14
C GLU A 254 8.17 -8.22 26.49
N ASP A 255 7.01 -7.95 27.06
CA ASP A 255 5.69 -8.27 26.51
C ASP A 255 5.29 -7.41 25.29
N ARG A 256 6.07 -6.36 24.98
CA ARG A 256 5.95 -5.55 23.76
C ARG A 256 6.90 -5.98 22.63
N LEU A 257 7.63 -7.08 22.79
CA LEU A 257 8.30 -7.76 21.69
C LEU A 257 7.21 -8.41 20.79
N LEU A 258 7.16 -8.03 19.52
CA LEU A 258 6.17 -8.56 18.57
C LEU A 258 6.66 -9.89 17.99
N GLY A 259 5.98 -11.00 18.30
CA GLY A 259 6.40 -12.34 17.94
C GLY A 259 7.60 -12.82 18.76
N GLU A 260 8.50 -13.58 18.17
CA GLU A 260 9.70 -14.12 18.82
C GLU A 260 10.93 -13.23 18.55
N GLU A 261 11.91 -13.22 19.46
CA GLU A 261 13.18 -12.54 19.24
C GLU A 261 13.88 -13.12 17.99
N GLY A 262 14.43 -12.26 17.14
CA GLY A 262 15.09 -12.64 15.90
C GLY A 262 14.17 -12.87 14.70
N GLU A 263 12.85 -12.78 14.84
CA GLU A 263 11.90 -12.96 13.73
C GLU A 263 11.63 -11.67 12.94
N GLY A 264 12.13 -10.53 13.38
CA GLY A 264 11.83 -9.22 12.82
C GLY A 264 12.07 -9.09 11.32
N TRP A 265 13.09 -9.76 10.76
CA TRP A 265 13.32 -9.75 9.32
C TRP A 265 12.29 -10.57 8.55
N THR A 266 11.93 -11.74 9.04
CA THR A 266 10.87 -12.58 8.45
C THR A 266 9.53 -11.86 8.46
N GLN A 267 9.19 -11.19 9.57
CA GLN A 267 8.01 -10.34 9.69
C GLN A 267 8.05 -9.20 8.67
N THR A 268 9.21 -8.53 8.52
CA THR A 268 9.41 -7.45 7.54
C THR A 268 9.10 -7.93 6.11
N MET A 269 9.61 -9.06 5.68
CA MET A 269 9.38 -9.57 4.33
C MET A 269 7.90 -9.88 4.08
N LYS A 270 7.22 -10.52 5.04
CA LYS A 270 5.78 -10.81 4.94
C LYS A 270 4.92 -9.53 4.93
N THR A 271 5.27 -8.55 5.76
CA THR A 271 4.59 -7.24 5.81
C THR A 271 4.72 -6.50 4.48
N LEU A 272 5.92 -6.46 3.91
CA LEU A 272 6.18 -5.78 2.63
C LEU A 272 5.47 -6.43 1.44
N ASP A 273 5.16 -7.71 1.48
CA ASP A 273 4.38 -8.33 0.40
C ASP A 273 2.95 -7.73 0.31
N GLY A 274 2.30 -7.49 1.46
CA GLY A 274 1.02 -6.77 1.53
C GLY A 274 1.17 -5.27 1.24
N GLY A 275 2.21 -4.64 1.79
CA GLY A 275 2.51 -3.21 1.61
C GLY A 275 2.75 -2.83 0.16
N ARG A 276 3.45 -3.66 -0.63
CA ARG A 276 3.62 -3.44 -2.08
C ARG A 276 2.28 -3.39 -2.82
N ILE A 277 1.30 -4.21 -2.42
CA ILE A 277 -0.05 -4.18 -3.01
C ILE A 277 -0.74 -2.86 -2.70
N SER A 278 -0.63 -2.34 -1.48
CA SER A 278 -1.24 -1.05 -1.11
C SER A 278 -0.58 0.12 -1.84
N ILE A 279 0.74 0.13 -2.01
CA ILE A 279 1.43 1.16 -2.81
C ILE A 279 1.07 1.05 -4.30
N ALA A 280 0.89 -0.16 -4.82
CA ALA A 280 0.38 -0.34 -6.17
C ALA A 280 -1.05 0.24 -6.32
N ALA A 281 -1.94 -0.02 -5.37
CA ALA A 281 -3.30 0.52 -5.35
C ALA A 281 -3.31 2.07 -5.24
N LEU A 282 -2.49 2.63 -4.34
CA LEU A 282 -2.29 4.08 -4.23
C LEU A 282 -1.81 4.67 -5.56
N SER A 283 -0.85 4.01 -6.22
CA SER A 283 -0.34 4.43 -7.53
C SER A 283 -1.41 4.40 -8.61
N VAL A 284 -2.27 3.38 -8.63
CA VAL A 284 -3.43 3.31 -9.53
C VAL A 284 -4.38 4.47 -9.27
N GLY A 285 -4.63 4.80 -7.99
CA GLY A 285 -5.44 5.96 -7.59
C GLY A 285 -4.87 7.27 -8.13
N LEU A 286 -3.57 7.53 -7.93
CA LEU A 286 -2.88 8.71 -8.47
C LEU A 286 -3.00 8.80 -10.00
N ALA A 287 -2.79 7.68 -10.69
CA ALA A 287 -2.96 7.62 -12.15
C ALA A 287 -4.41 7.92 -12.57
N GLN A 288 -5.39 7.35 -11.88
CA GLN A 288 -6.81 7.57 -12.15
C GLN A 288 -7.20 9.03 -11.97
N GLY A 289 -6.81 9.66 -10.84
CA GLY A 289 -7.09 11.07 -10.57
C GLY A 289 -6.45 12.01 -11.60
N ALA A 290 -5.20 11.75 -11.97
CA ALA A 290 -4.51 12.51 -13.01
C ALA A 290 -5.17 12.37 -14.39
N TYR A 291 -5.55 11.13 -14.76
CA TYR A 291 -6.28 10.85 -16.01
C TYR A 291 -7.63 11.54 -16.05
N GLU A 292 -8.43 11.48 -14.96
CA GLU A 292 -9.75 12.13 -14.87
C GLU A 292 -9.64 13.64 -15.07
N ALA A 293 -8.72 14.29 -14.35
CA ALA A 293 -8.49 15.73 -14.46
C ALA A 293 -8.07 16.16 -15.90
N ALA A 294 -7.19 15.37 -16.52
CA ALA A 294 -6.74 15.66 -17.89
C ALA A 294 -7.87 15.45 -18.91
N LYS A 295 -8.68 14.42 -18.75
CA LYS A 295 -9.82 14.10 -19.63
C LYS A 295 -10.91 15.17 -19.55
N GLU A 296 -11.26 15.60 -18.34
CA GLU A 296 -12.24 16.66 -18.10
C GLU A 296 -11.79 17.96 -18.76
N TYR A 297 -10.58 18.43 -18.41
CA TYR A 297 -10.01 19.64 -19.00
C TYR A 297 -9.95 19.57 -20.52
N ALA A 298 -9.53 18.45 -21.09
CA ALA A 298 -9.45 18.31 -22.56
C ALA A 298 -10.83 18.36 -23.23
N GLY A 299 -11.88 17.94 -22.53
CA GLY A 299 -13.26 18.01 -22.99
C GLY A 299 -13.84 19.44 -23.02
N GLU A 300 -13.40 20.28 -22.08
CA GLU A 300 -13.90 21.64 -21.88
C GLU A 300 -13.06 22.71 -22.57
N ARG A 301 -11.74 22.58 -22.52
CA ARG A 301 -10.80 23.56 -23.08
C ARG A 301 -10.89 23.62 -24.60
N GLU A 302 -11.22 24.80 -25.13
CA GLU A 302 -11.26 25.03 -26.57
C GLU A 302 -10.02 25.76 -27.08
N GLN A 303 -9.47 25.28 -28.19
CA GLN A 303 -8.48 25.97 -29.02
C GLN A 303 -8.75 25.68 -30.50
N PHE A 304 -8.43 26.63 -31.37
CA PHE A 304 -8.68 26.55 -32.82
C PHE A 304 -10.17 26.20 -33.13
N GLY A 305 -11.12 26.71 -32.30
CA GLY A 305 -12.56 26.60 -32.50
C GLY A 305 -13.18 25.26 -32.14
N LYS A 306 -12.49 24.41 -31.34
CA LYS A 306 -13.06 23.14 -30.85
C LYS A 306 -12.37 22.68 -29.55
N PRO A 307 -13.03 21.80 -28.74
CA PRO A 307 -12.37 21.18 -27.59
C PRO A 307 -11.07 20.50 -27.96
N ILE A 308 -10.04 20.63 -27.10
CA ILE A 308 -8.71 20.08 -27.40
C ILE A 308 -8.71 18.56 -27.49
N ALA A 309 -9.64 17.86 -26.83
CA ALA A 309 -9.86 16.42 -26.97
C ALA A 309 -10.16 15.97 -28.41
N LYS A 310 -10.53 16.91 -29.33
CA LYS A 310 -10.79 16.62 -30.73
C LYS A 310 -9.53 16.65 -31.60
N PHE A 311 -8.37 16.96 -31.03
CA PHE A 311 -7.07 16.85 -31.72
C PHE A 311 -6.46 15.48 -31.45
N ASP A 312 -5.94 14.83 -32.49
CA ASP A 312 -5.42 13.48 -32.41
C ASP A 312 -4.31 13.33 -31.35
N ALA A 313 -3.39 14.29 -31.26
CA ALA A 313 -2.31 14.29 -30.30
C ALA A 313 -2.80 14.31 -28.84
N ILE A 314 -3.89 15.01 -28.53
CA ILE A 314 -4.48 15.06 -27.18
C ILE A 314 -5.29 13.78 -26.92
N ARG A 315 -6.09 13.36 -27.90
CA ARG A 315 -6.85 12.11 -27.79
C ARG A 315 -5.95 10.92 -27.53
N ASP A 316 -4.82 10.83 -28.24
CA ASP A 316 -3.85 9.73 -28.08
C ASP A 316 -3.24 9.72 -26.67
N LYS A 317 -2.96 10.90 -26.07
CA LYS A 317 -2.54 11.02 -24.65
C LYS A 317 -3.61 10.50 -23.69
N ILE A 318 -4.87 10.91 -23.85
CA ILE A 318 -5.98 10.47 -23.01
C ILE A 318 -6.16 8.93 -23.10
N VAL A 319 -6.09 8.36 -24.31
CA VAL A 319 -6.16 6.91 -24.52
C VAL A 319 -4.95 6.20 -23.89
N HIS A 320 -3.77 6.76 -24.00
CA HIS A 320 -2.55 6.23 -23.38
C HIS A 320 -2.66 6.21 -21.85
N MET A 321 -3.06 7.32 -21.23
CA MET A 321 -3.26 7.42 -19.78
C MET A 321 -4.28 6.38 -19.29
N HIS A 322 -5.43 6.27 -19.92
CA HIS A 322 -6.42 5.25 -19.59
C HIS A 322 -5.85 3.82 -19.66
N ARG A 323 -5.16 3.50 -20.74
CA ARG A 323 -4.56 2.17 -20.93
C ARG A 323 -3.55 1.83 -19.84
N GLN A 324 -2.70 2.78 -19.45
CA GLN A 324 -1.69 2.57 -18.40
C GLN A 324 -2.36 2.34 -17.04
N THR A 325 -3.36 3.14 -16.71
CA THR A 325 -4.13 3.01 -15.46
C THR A 325 -4.84 1.64 -15.38
N GLU A 326 -5.53 1.21 -16.45
CA GLU A 326 -6.22 -0.09 -16.46
C GLU A 326 -5.26 -1.27 -16.37
N ARG A 327 -4.11 -1.20 -17.04
CA ARG A 327 -3.07 -2.23 -16.94
C ARG A 327 -2.55 -2.37 -15.51
N ALA A 328 -2.21 -1.25 -14.86
CA ALA A 328 -1.74 -1.21 -13.49
C ALA A 328 -2.80 -1.75 -12.51
N ARG A 329 -4.07 -1.34 -12.69
CA ARG A 329 -5.20 -1.82 -11.88
C ARG A 329 -5.35 -3.34 -11.95
N LEU A 330 -5.31 -3.92 -13.14
CA LEU A 330 -5.45 -5.37 -13.32
C LEU A 330 -4.31 -6.16 -12.64
N LEU A 331 -3.07 -5.65 -12.68
CA LEU A 331 -1.95 -6.27 -12.00
C LEU A 331 -2.09 -6.15 -10.47
N THR A 332 -2.54 -5.00 -9.98
CA THR A 332 -2.78 -4.76 -8.55
C THR A 332 -3.89 -5.68 -8.02
N GLN A 333 -5.02 -5.76 -8.70
CA GLN A 333 -6.13 -6.64 -8.31
C GLN A 333 -5.73 -8.12 -8.36
N LYS A 334 -4.92 -8.51 -9.35
CA LYS A 334 -4.36 -9.88 -9.39
C LYS A 334 -3.48 -10.15 -8.17
N ALA A 335 -2.61 -9.23 -7.79
CA ALA A 335 -1.75 -9.40 -6.61
C ALA A 335 -2.59 -9.49 -5.33
N ALA A 336 -3.61 -8.63 -5.16
CA ALA A 336 -4.51 -8.65 -4.02
C ALA A 336 -5.27 -9.99 -3.93
N THR A 337 -5.89 -10.45 -5.01
CA THR A 337 -6.61 -11.74 -5.03
C THR A 337 -5.70 -12.95 -4.85
N THR A 338 -4.42 -12.88 -5.26
CA THR A 338 -3.43 -13.92 -4.98
C THR A 338 -3.10 -13.96 -3.49
N TYR A 339 -2.96 -12.79 -2.86
CA TYR A 339 -2.76 -12.68 -1.41
C TYR A 339 -3.95 -13.26 -0.63
N ASP A 340 -5.18 -12.92 -1.00
CA ASP A 340 -6.41 -13.39 -0.37
C ASP A 340 -6.61 -14.91 -0.51
N ALA A 341 -6.10 -15.49 -1.60
CA ALA A 341 -6.09 -16.93 -1.80
C ALA A 341 -5.07 -17.67 -0.91
N GLY A 342 -4.23 -16.96 -0.15
CA GLY A 342 -3.15 -17.54 0.66
C GLY A 342 -2.00 -18.12 -0.17
N GLU A 343 -1.91 -17.75 -1.45
CA GLU A 343 -0.86 -18.18 -2.37
C GLU A 343 0.41 -17.33 -2.20
N PRO A 344 1.61 -17.85 -2.54
CA PRO A 344 2.82 -17.04 -2.58
C PRO A 344 2.66 -15.81 -3.49
N VAL A 345 2.85 -14.61 -2.93
CA VAL A 345 2.49 -13.35 -3.62
C VAL A 345 3.68 -12.43 -3.91
N THR A 346 4.88 -12.77 -3.45
CA THR A 346 6.08 -11.91 -3.59
C THR A 346 6.32 -11.45 -5.03
N ARG A 347 6.17 -12.35 -6.00
CA ARG A 347 6.32 -12.01 -7.43
C ARG A 347 5.21 -11.08 -7.92
N GLU A 348 3.96 -11.38 -7.60
CA GLU A 348 2.80 -10.61 -8.04
C GLU A 348 2.77 -9.23 -7.41
N SER A 349 3.11 -9.11 -6.11
CA SER A 349 3.15 -7.83 -5.39
C SER A 349 4.29 -6.93 -5.89
N ALA A 350 5.48 -7.50 -6.13
CA ALA A 350 6.60 -6.76 -6.71
C ALA A 350 6.30 -6.27 -8.14
N LEU A 351 5.66 -7.12 -8.97
CA LEU A 351 5.27 -6.76 -10.33
C LEU A 351 4.20 -5.67 -10.34
N ALA A 352 3.19 -5.78 -9.50
CA ALA A 352 2.12 -4.79 -9.39
C ALA A 352 2.68 -3.44 -8.93
N LYS A 353 3.53 -3.42 -7.89
CA LYS A 353 4.14 -2.19 -7.38
C LYS A 353 5.03 -1.50 -8.41
N LEU A 354 5.89 -2.25 -9.09
CA LEU A 354 6.76 -1.72 -10.13
C LEU A 354 5.95 -1.09 -11.27
N ASP A 355 5.02 -1.85 -11.83
CA ASP A 355 4.22 -1.40 -12.99
C ASP A 355 3.31 -0.22 -12.64
N ALA A 356 2.64 -0.25 -11.47
CA ALA A 356 1.71 0.79 -11.05
C ALA A 356 2.43 2.10 -10.71
N SER A 357 3.58 2.05 -10.04
CA SER A 357 4.34 3.27 -9.70
C SER A 357 4.90 3.98 -10.94
N GLU A 358 5.42 3.22 -11.92
CA GLU A 358 5.88 3.77 -13.19
C GLU A 358 4.70 4.33 -14.01
N ALA A 359 3.56 3.63 -14.05
CA ALA A 359 2.35 4.09 -14.72
C ALA A 359 1.82 5.38 -14.10
N ALA A 360 1.80 5.49 -12.76
CA ALA A 360 1.32 6.70 -12.07
C ALA A 360 2.15 7.93 -12.45
N ARG A 361 3.48 7.81 -12.47
CA ARG A 361 4.37 8.89 -12.88
C ARG A 361 4.15 9.28 -14.35
N GLU A 362 4.07 8.30 -15.25
CA GLU A 362 3.87 8.54 -16.67
C GLU A 362 2.52 9.21 -16.95
N VAL A 363 1.44 8.73 -16.32
CA VAL A 363 0.10 9.28 -16.46
C VAL A 363 0.02 10.71 -15.91
N ALA A 364 0.60 10.95 -14.73
CA ALA A 364 0.60 12.28 -14.13
C ALA A 364 1.41 13.30 -14.97
N GLU A 365 2.55 12.89 -15.56
CA GLU A 365 3.33 13.71 -16.49
C GLU A 365 2.51 14.09 -17.73
N GLU A 366 1.81 13.12 -18.33
CA GLU A 366 0.96 13.35 -19.49
C GLU A 366 -0.27 14.21 -19.15
N ALA A 367 -0.78 14.12 -17.92
CA ALA A 367 -1.86 14.99 -17.45
C ALA A 367 -1.40 16.45 -17.34
N VAL A 368 -0.25 16.71 -16.72
CA VAL A 368 0.37 18.05 -16.69
C VAL A 368 0.56 18.58 -18.10
N GLN A 369 1.11 17.77 -18.99
CA GLN A 369 1.35 18.16 -20.40
C GLN A 369 0.03 18.44 -21.15
N THR A 370 -1.04 17.72 -20.85
CA THR A 370 -2.36 17.91 -21.48
C THR A 370 -2.97 19.26 -21.10
N LEU A 371 -2.82 19.69 -19.84
CA LEU A 371 -3.28 20.99 -19.37
C LEU A 371 -2.38 22.14 -19.82
N GLY A 372 -1.14 21.85 -20.25
CA GLY A 372 -0.16 22.85 -20.65
C GLY A 372 0.21 23.78 -19.50
N GLY A 373 0.22 25.11 -19.71
CA GLY A 373 0.58 26.07 -18.66
C GLY A 373 -0.24 25.96 -17.38
N TYR A 374 -1.52 25.64 -17.49
CA TYR A 374 -2.40 25.41 -16.31
C TYR A 374 -2.01 24.15 -15.52
N GLY A 375 -1.55 23.11 -16.19
CA GLY A 375 -1.07 21.89 -15.50
C GLY A 375 0.19 22.12 -14.64
N TYR A 376 0.89 23.25 -14.86
CA TYR A 376 2.10 23.64 -14.11
C TYR A 376 1.81 24.61 -12.96
N THR A 377 0.55 25.03 -12.79
CA THR A 377 0.13 25.90 -11.67
C THR A 377 -0.50 25.07 -10.56
N THR A 378 -0.45 25.57 -9.32
CA THR A 378 -1.03 24.89 -8.15
C THR A 378 -2.56 24.92 -8.12
N ASP A 379 -3.21 25.72 -8.98
CA ASP A 379 -4.67 25.79 -9.09
C ASP A 379 -5.30 24.51 -9.67
N PHE A 380 -4.50 23.61 -10.27
CA PHE A 380 -4.94 22.38 -10.90
C PHE A 380 -4.25 21.15 -10.32
N ALA A 381 -5.02 20.10 -10.07
CA ALA A 381 -4.55 18.88 -9.42
C ALA A 381 -3.41 18.10 -10.13
N PRO A 382 -3.25 18.09 -11.47
CA PRO A 382 -2.22 17.28 -12.14
C PRO A 382 -0.78 17.51 -11.65
N GLN A 383 -0.40 18.75 -11.28
CA GLN A 383 0.94 19.01 -10.72
C GLN A 383 1.13 18.33 -9.37
N ARG A 384 0.07 18.21 -8.53
CA ARG A 384 0.13 17.49 -7.26
C ARG A 384 0.32 16.00 -7.49
N PHE A 385 -0.51 15.38 -8.33
CA PHE A 385 -0.36 13.97 -8.71
C PHE A 385 1.03 13.66 -9.28
N TYR A 386 1.62 14.57 -10.07
CA TYR A 386 2.97 14.38 -10.62
C TYR A 386 4.04 14.37 -9.52
N ARG A 387 3.95 15.27 -8.54
CA ARG A 387 4.87 15.30 -7.41
C ARG A 387 4.71 14.07 -6.51
N ASP A 388 3.47 13.68 -6.24
CA ASP A 388 3.10 12.55 -5.38
C ASP A 388 3.53 11.21 -5.98
N ALA A 389 3.29 11.02 -7.28
CA ALA A 389 3.61 9.78 -8.00
C ALA A 389 5.10 9.42 -7.94
N LYS A 390 5.99 10.40 -7.79
CA LYS A 390 7.44 10.11 -7.73
C LYS A 390 7.84 9.31 -6.51
N LEU A 391 7.19 9.50 -5.35
CA LEU A 391 7.48 8.71 -4.16
C LEU A 391 7.11 7.23 -4.35
N MET A 392 6.11 6.92 -5.16
CA MET A 392 5.68 5.55 -5.41
C MET A 392 6.79 4.67 -6.02
N GLU A 393 7.73 5.24 -6.76
CA GLU A 393 8.90 4.53 -7.29
C GLU A 393 10.01 4.33 -6.24
N ILE A 394 9.93 5.00 -5.07
CA ILE A 394 10.99 5.05 -4.05
C ILE A 394 10.58 4.27 -2.79
N GLY A 395 9.42 4.58 -2.22
CA GLY A 395 8.92 3.98 -0.98
C GLY A 395 8.62 2.49 -1.09
N GLU A 396 8.68 1.78 0.02
CA GLU A 396 8.44 0.33 0.17
C GLU A 396 9.24 -0.55 -0.81
N GLY A 397 10.51 -0.19 -1.01
CA GLY A 397 11.42 -0.80 -1.96
C GLY A 397 11.38 -0.10 -3.31
N THR A 398 12.52 0.49 -3.69
CA THR A 398 12.65 1.23 -4.96
C THR A 398 12.36 0.36 -6.17
N SER A 399 12.13 0.98 -7.34
CA SER A 399 11.95 0.23 -8.61
C SER A 399 13.11 -0.74 -8.85
N GLU A 400 14.35 -0.38 -8.51
CA GLU A 400 15.52 -1.23 -8.63
C GLU A 400 15.42 -2.45 -7.68
N ILE A 401 14.92 -2.26 -6.46
CA ILE A 401 14.67 -3.37 -5.52
C ILE A 401 13.56 -4.29 -6.05
N GLN A 402 12.48 -3.75 -6.65
CA GLN A 402 11.47 -4.60 -7.28
C GLN A 402 12.06 -5.43 -8.44
N HIS A 403 12.97 -4.87 -9.24
CA HIS A 403 13.71 -5.64 -10.26
C HIS A 403 14.57 -6.75 -9.64
N VAL A 404 15.23 -6.51 -8.51
CA VAL A 404 16.01 -7.55 -7.80
C VAL A 404 15.10 -8.66 -7.28
N VAL A 405 13.95 -8.31 -6.67
CA VAL A 405 12.96 -9.28 -6.18
C VAL A 405 12.43 -10.11 -7.35
N LEU A 406 11.97 -9.48 -8.43
CA LEU A 406 11.48 -10.16 -9.62
C LEU A 406 12.54 -11.04 -10.28
N GLY A 407 13.80 -10.59 -10.35
CA GLY A 407 14.90 -11.39 -10.87
C GLY A 407 15.08 -12.69 -10.09
N ARG A 408 15.03 -12.64 -8.77
CA ARG A 408 15.11 -13.83 -7.90
C ARG A 408 13.92 -14.76 -8.10
N GLU A 409 12.71 -14.23 -8.16
CA GLU A 409 11.49 -15.01 -8.39
C GLU A 409 11.46 -15.68 -9.79
N LEU A 410 12.16 -15.10 -10.75
CA LEU A 410 12.34 -15.66 -12.11
C LEU A 410 13.54 -16.60 -12.22
N GLY A 411 14.33 -16.78 -11.15
CA GLY A 411 15.52 -17.65 -11.13
C GLY A 411 16.74 -17.06 -11.84
N LEU A 412 16.87 -15.73 -11.88
CA LEU A 412 17.97 -14.98 -12.50
C LEU A 412 19.04 -14.58 -11.47
#